data_85a4f411a00c0d818690245a83a02c2b
#
_entry.id   85a4f411a00c0d818690245a83a02c2b
#
_cell.length_a   1.000
_cell.length_b   1.000
_cell.length_c   1.000
_cell.angle_alpha   90.00
_cell.angle_beta   90.00
_cell.angle_gamma   90.00
#
_symmetry.space_group_name_H-M   'P 1'
#
loop_
_entity.id
_entity.type
_entity.pdbx_description
1 polymer ?
#
loop_
_entity_poly.entity_id
_entity_poly.type
_entity_poly.pdbx_seq_one_letter_code
_entity_poly.pdbx_strand_id
1 'polypeptide(L)'
;VIFTSNDTKSYGAFTPDELPYVDEKLSIYFETKQDYDDTILLLRFQCPKPNCETLCSGWSDLKGHAKREHTRLLCDLCIKHKKIFAHEHTLFTSASLQAHLSSEHRYCEYCHQHFYSDDELWVHMRDKHEQCHICKAHSENEDERWRYYQDYRMLEQHFLKAHFLCPAPQCLERKFVVRSEEH
;
A
#
# COMPACT_ATOMS: atom_id res chain seq x y z
N VAL A 1 -2.61 26.05 10.45
CA VAL A 1 -1.76 25.76 11.61
C VAL A 1 -0.84 26.94 11.82
N ILE A 2 -0.56 27.31 13.11
CA ILE A 2 0.40 28.35 13.48
C ILE A 2 1.52 27.74 14.31
N PHE A 3 2.76 28.06 13.98
CA PHE A 3 3.94 27.76 14.77
C PHE A 3 4.38 29.04 15.49
N THR A 4 4.27 29.06 16.80
CA THR A 4 4.55 30.23 17.66
C THR A 4 5.06 29.78 19.01
N SER A 5 5.85 30.61 19.64
CA SER A 5 6.28 30.44 21.04
C SER A 5 5.21 30.91 22.04
N ASN A 6 4.17 31.60 21.60
CA ASN A 6 3.10 32.14 22.43
C ASN A 6 1.92 31.16 22.53
N ASP A 7 1.85 30.41 23.62
CA ASP A 7 0.81 29.42 23.90
C ASP A 7 -0.48 30.02 24.56
N THR A 8 -0.44 31.31 24.93
CA THR A 8 -1.57 31.97 25.61
C THR A 8 -2.55 32.63 24.66
N LYS A 9 -2.14 32.88 23.40
CA LYS A 9 -2.91 33.59 22.39
C LYS A 9 -3.78 32.64 21.57
N SER A 10 -5.06 32.96 21.44
CA SER A 10 -5.95 32.13 20.59
C SER A 10 -5.63 32.29 19.11
N TYR A 11 -5.94 31.24 18.30
CA TYR A 11 -5.66 31.17 16.86
C TYR A 11 -6.13 32.43 16.08
N GLY A 12 -7.34 32.92 16.37
CA GLY A 12 -7.91 34.07 15.66
C GLY A 12 -7.41 35.44 16.11
N ALA A 13 -6.52 35.48 17.12
CA ALA A 13 -5.99 36.74 17.67
C ALA A 13 -4.63 37.13 17.10
N PHE A 14 -4.02 36.29 16.26
CA PHE A 14 -2.76 36.60 15.60
C PHE A 14 -2.99 37.52 14.40
N THR A 15 -2.11 38.51 14.27
CA THR A 15 -2.11 39.42 13.11
C THR A 15 -1.09 38.95 12.06
N PRO A 16 -1.27 39.32 10.78
CA PRO A 16 -0.32 38.97 9.72
C PRO A 16 1.13 39.44 10.00
N ASP A 17 1.28 40.56 10.71
CA ASP A 17 2.60 41.15 11.04
C ASP A 17 3.33 40.27 12.10
N GLU A 18 2.61 39.53 12.91
CA GLU A 18 3.18 38.59 13.92
C GLU A 18 3.60 37.26 13.32
N LEU A 19 3.10 36.93 12.14
CA LEU A 19 3.35 35.67 11.43
C LEU A 19 3.89 35.95 10.02
N PRO A 20 5.08 36.53 9.89
CA PRO A 20 5.60 37.00 8.62
C PRO A 20 5.98 35.89 7.64
N TYR A 21 6.13 34.65 8.13
CA TYR A 21 6.51 33.52 7.30
C TYR A 21 5.32 32.60 7.08
N VAL A 22 4.92 32.43 5.84
CA VAL A 22 3.70 31.69 5.46
C VAL A 22 4.00 30.72 4.32
N ASP A 23 3.55 29.50 4.45
CA ASP A 23 3.39 28.59 3.31
C ASP A 23 1.92 28.62 2.88
N GLU A 24 1.61 29.31 1.79
CA GLU A 24 0.24 29.47 1.29
C GLU A 24 -0.38 28.13 0.86
N LYS A 25 0.42 27.22 0.30
CA LYS A 25 -0.03 25.93 -0.21
C LYS A 25 -0.53 25.03 0.90
N LEU A 26 0.13 25.05 2.04
CA LEU A 26 -0.21 24.23 3.21
C LEU A 26 -1.03 24.99 4.24
N SER A 27 -1.20 26.32 4.08
CA SER A 27 -1.86 27.20 5.04
C SER A 27 -1.22 27.11 6.43
N ILE A 28 0.12 27.14 6.46
CA ILE A 28 0.92 27.09 7.69
C ILE A 28 1.59 28.45 7.88
N TYR A 29 1.51 28.96 9.10
CA TYR A 29 2.00 30.28 9.50
C TYR A 29 3.07 30.12 10.56
N PHE A 30 4.15 30.93 10.49
CA PHE A 30 5.28 30.84 11.40
C PHE A 30 5.66 32.23 11.92
N GLU A 31 5.96 32.29 13.20
CA GLU A 31 6.45 33.49 13.88
C GLU A 31 7.92 33.74 13.53
N THR A 32 8.76 32.68 13.47
CA THR A 32 10.18 32.78 13.21
C THR A 32 10.57 32.17 11.86
N LYS A 33 11.63 32.73 11.25
CA LYS A 33 12.20 32.19 10.02
C LYS A 33 12.79 30.79 10.21
N GLN A 34 13.35 30.53 11.38
CA GLN A 34 13.98 29.25 11.66
C GLN A 34 12.94 28.14 11.69
N ASP A 35 11.81 28.33 12.39
CA ASP A 35 10.70 27.35 12.41
C ASP A 35 10.14 27.10 11.00
N TYR A 36 10.05 28.17 10.19
CA TYR A 36 9.64 28.06 8.79
C TYR A 36 10.63 27.19 8.00
N ASP A 37 11.94 27.53 8.04
CA ASP A 37 12.96 26.82 7.27
C ASP A 37 13.05 25.35 7.70
N ASP A 38 13.07 25.05 8.99
CA ASP A 38 13.16 23.71 9.54
C ASP A 38 11.91 22.87 9.21
N THR A 39 10.72 23.43 9.38
CA THR A 39 9.46 22.71 9.11
C THR A 39 9.25 22.47 7.63
N ILE A 40 9.50 23.49 6.79
CA ILE A 40 9.33 23.36 5.34
C ILE A 40 10.36 22.40 4.74
N LEU A 41 11.57 22.32 5.31
CA LEU A 41 12.57 21.34 4.90
C LEU A 41 12.06 19.90 5.08
N LEU A 42 11.42 19.60 6.21
CA LEU A 42 10.83 18.28 6.47
C LEU A 42 9.73 17.91 5.47
N LEU A 43 8.94 18.89 5.04
CA LEU A 43 7.84 18.71 4.08
C LEU A 43 8.29 18.65 2.62
N ARG A 44 9.55 18.97 2.34
CA ARG A 44 10.12 18.91 0.99
C ARG A 44 10.56 17.49 0.63
N PHE A 45 10.61 17.21 -0.67
CA PHE A 45 11.09 15.94 -1.21
C PHE A 45 12.62 15.92 -1.31
N GLN A 46 13.28 15.94 -0.16
CA GLN A 46 14.74 15.85 -0.10
C GLN A 46 15.22 14.42 -0.37
N CYS A 47 16.35 14.32 -1.07
CA CYS A 47 16.96 13.02 -1.37
C CYS A 47 17.43 12.32 -0.09
N PRO A 48 17.07 11.03 0.11
CA PRO A 48 17.49 10.26 1.29
C PRO A 48 18.99 9.91 1.34
N LYS A 49 19.73 10.15 0.27
CA LYS A 49 21.16 9.81 0.23
C LYS A 49 21.97 10.77 1.10
N PRO A 50 22.82 10.29 2.03
CA PRO A 50 23.72 11.14 2.78
C PRO A 50 24.54 12.06 1.85
N ASN A 51 24.69 13.32 2.23
CA ASN A 51 25.40 14.36 1.49
C ASN A 51 24.77 14.74 0.12
N CYS A 52 23.49 14.40 -0.09
CA CYS A 52 22.73 14.89 -1.23
C CYS A 52 21.67 15.90 -0.74
N GLU A 53 21.88 17.15 -1.06
CA GLU A 53 20.99 18.25 -0.66
C GLU A 53 19.92 18.58 -1.72
N THR A 54 19.77 17.72 -2.73
CA THR A 54 18.82 17.94 -3.81
C THR A 54 17.39 17.88 -3.29
N LEU A 55 16.66 18.96 -3.55
CA LEU A 55 15.23 19.09 -3.28
C LEU A 55 14.45 18.85 -4.57
N CYS A 56 13.55 17.89 -4.52
CA CYS A 56 12.71 17.50 -5.64
C CYS A 56 11.30 18.09 -5.51
N SER A 57 10.58 18.17 -6.62
CA SER A 57 9.22 18.73 -6.67
C SER A 57 8.14 17.75 -6.21
N GLY A 58 8.48 16.47 -6.10
CA GLY A 58 7.54 15.40 -5.70
C GLY A 58 8.17 14.03 -5.81
N TRP A 59 7.38 12.99 -5.50
CA TRP A 59 7.84 11.59 -5.52
C TRP A 59 8.37 11.12 -6.88
N SER A 60 7.72 11.54 -7.98
CA SER A 60 8.17 11.17 -9.33
C SER A 60 9.56 11.72 -9.63
N ASP A 61 9.79 13.00 -9.28
CA ASP A 61 11.06 13.66 -9.46
C ASP A 61 12.13 13.05 -8.56
N LEU A 62 11.82 12.79 -7.29
CA LEU A 62 12.73 12.15 -6.34
C LEU A 62 13.13 10.74 -6.80
N LYS A 63 12.20 9.91 -7.28
CA LYS A 63 12.50 8.60 -7.86
C LYS A 63 13.40 8.70 -9.09
N GLY A 64 13.12 9.67 -9.96
CA GLY A 64 13.93 9.97 -11.13
C GLY A 64 15.35 10.41 -10.75
N HIS A 65 15.49 11.32 -9.81
CA HIS A 65 16.77 11.79 -9.27
C HIS A 65 17.56 10.62 -8.63
N ALA A 66 16.95 9.85 -7.73
CA ALA A 66 17.59 8.71 -7.07
C ALA A 66 18.13 7.68 -8.08
N LYS A 67 17.39 7.43 -9.16
CA LYS A 67 17.78 6.51 -10.22
C LYS A 67 18.94 7.06 -11.07
N ARG A 68 18.84 8.32 -11.50
CA ARG A 68 19.86 8.95 -12.39
C ARG A 68 21.19 9.20 -11.69
N GLU A 69 21.13 9.87 -10.52
CA GLU A 69 22.32 10.37 -9.82
C GLU A 69 22.95 9.34 -8.88
N HIS A 70 22.14 8.42 -8.36
CA HIS A 70 22.59 7.50 -7.32
C HIS A 70 22.50 6.03 -7.73
N THR A 71 21.90 5.72 -8.87
CA THR A 71 21.62 4.34 -9.30
C THR A 71 20.86 3.56 -8.22
N ARG A 72 19.92 4.27 -7.54
CA ARG A 72 19.13 3.74 -6.44
C ARG A 72 17.63 3.85 -6.73
N LEU A 73 16.88 2.97 -6.09
CA LEU A 73 15.44 2.86 -6.23
C LEU A 73 14.76 3.07 -4.88
N LEU A 74 13.54 3.55 -4.91
CA LEU A 74 12.66 3.65 -3.75
C LEU A 74 11.55 2.60 -3.88
N CYS A 75 11.08 2.08 -2.75
CA CYS A 75 9.94 1.15 -2.73
C CYS A 75 8.62 1.93 -2.85
N ASP A 76 7.87 1.70 -3.92
CA ASP A 76 6.58 2.37 -4.16
C ASP A 76 5.52 2.04 -3.11
N LEU A 77 5.52 0.82 -2.59
CA LEU A 77 4.61 0.43 -1.51
C LEU A 77 4.93 1.19 -0.21
N CYS A 78 6.21 1.30 0.14
CA CYS A 78 6.63 2.08 1.30
C CYS A 78 6.28 3.56 1.15
N ILE A 79 6.52 4.16 -0.03
CA ILE A 79 6.15 5.55 -0.31
C ILE A 79 4.65 5.80 -0.11
N LYS A 80 3.82 4.86 -0.57
CA LYS A 80 2.37 5.00 -0.53
C LYS A 80 1.80 4.84 0.88
N HIS A 81 2.38 3.96 1.69
CA HIS A 81 1.77 3.51 2.94
C HIS A 81 2.49 3.96 4.21
N LYS A 82 3.82 4.13 4.18
CA LYS A 82 4.57 4.65 5.33
C LYS A 82 4.35 6.15 5.47
N LYS A 83 3.93 6.57 6.67
CA LYS A 83 3.74 7.98 7.01
C LYS A 83 5.03 8.56 7.58
N ILE A 84 6.07 8.62 6.75
CA ILE A 84 7.38 9.17 7.08
C ILE A 84 7.78 10.22 6.03
N PHE A 85 8.72 11.08 6.35
CA PHE A 85 9.18 12.11 5.44
C PHE A 85 10.00 11.52 4.27
N ALA A 86 10.10 12.27 3.18
CA ALA A 86 10.76 11.80 1.97
C ALA A 86 12.23 11.37 2.20
N HIS A 87 12.97 12.11 3.00
CA HIS A 87 14.37 11.85 3.32
C HIS A 87 14.59 10.65 4.27
N GLU A 88 13.54 10.16 4.92
CA GLU A 88 13.59 8.99 5.81
C GLU A 88 13.42 7.67 5.07
N HIS A 89 13.02 7.71 3.79
CA HIS A 89 12.87 6.51 2.99
C HIS A 89 14.21 5.89 2.62
N THR A 90 14.25 4.57 2.65
CA THR A 90 15.46 3.81 2.29
C THR A 90 15.66 3.76 0.78
N LEU A 91 16.89 4.01 0.35
CA LEU A 91 17.32 3.83 -1.03
C LEU A 91 17.88 2.42 -1.25
N PHE A 92 17.37 1.74 -2.25
CA PHE A 92 17.71 0.37 -2.56
C PHE A 92 18.52 0.25 -3.87
N THR A 93 19.39 -0.75 -3.97
CA THR A 93 19.81 -1.28 -5.26
C THR A 93 18.68 -2.13 -5.86
N SER A 94 18.78 -2.52 -7.13
CA SER A 94 17.80 -3.43 -7.73
C SER A 94 17.69 -4.76 -6.95
N ALA A 95 18.83 -5.34 -6.57
CA ALA A 95 18.85 -6.60 -5.80
C ALA A 95 18.29 -6.43 -4.38
N SER A 96 18.68 -5.36 -3.66
CA SER A 96 18.17 -5.13 -2.30
C SER A 96 16.71 -4.73 -2.29
N LEU A 97 16.17 -4.11 -3.35
CA LEU A 97 14.74 -3.85 -3.48
C LEU A 97 13.94 -5.15 -3.59
N GLN A 98 14.41 -6.12 -4.38
CA GLN A 98 13.76 -7.43 -4.48
C GLN A 98 13.77 -8.16 -3.14
N ALA A 99 14.91 -8.16 -2.43
CA ALA A 99 14.99 -8.73 -1.10
C ALA A 99 14.00 -8.05 -0.13
N HIS A 100 13.95 -6.72 -0.13
CA HIS A 100 13.00 -5.94 0.67
C HIS A 100 11.54 -6.27 0.33
N LEU A 101 11.20 -6.35 -0.98
CA LEU A 101 9.84 -6.71 -1.40
C LEU A 101 9.44 -8.10 -0.91
N SER A 102 10.38 -9.06 -0.94
CA SER A 102 10.11 -10.43 -0.48
C SER A 102 10.04 -10.57 1.04
N SER A 103 10.78 -9.74 1.81
CA SER A 103 10.82 -9.83 3.27
C SER A 103 9.75 -8.99 3.96
N GLU A 104 9.47 -7.80 3.43
CA GLU A 104 8.63 -6.80 4.11
C GLU A 104 7.21 -6.68 3.53
N HIS A 105 6.99 -7.22 2.33
CA HIS A 105 5.73 -7.10 1.63
C HIS A 105 5.12 -8.46 1.31
N ARG A 106 3.79 -8.50 1.23
CA ARG A 106 3.05 -9.72 0.89
C ARG A 106 2.97 -9.90 -0.61
N TYR A 107 2.95 -11.14 -1.06
CA TYR A 107 3.01 -11.50 -2.47
C TYR A 107 1.83 -12.34 -2.89
N CYS A 108 1.15 -11.97 -3.97
CA CYS A 108 0.15 -12.80 -4.62
C CYS A 108 0.81 -13.65 -5.71
N GLU A 109 0.83 -14.97 -5.52
CA GLU A 109 1.43 -15.92 -6.48
C GLU A 109 0.69 -15.98 -7.82
N TYR A 110 -0.60 -15.63 -7.84
CA TYR A 110 -1.42 -15.66 -9.05
C TYR A 110 -1.24 -14.45 -9.96
N CYS A 111 -1.15 -13.25 -9.37
CA CYS A 111 -1.00 -12.00 -10.09
C CYS A 111 0.44 -11.50 -10.17
N HIS A 112 1.37 -12.14 -9.45
CA HIS A 112 2.76 -11.72 -9.34
C HIS A 112 2.94 -10.29 -8.85
N GLN A 113 2.08 -9.85 -7.91
CA GLN A 113 2.07 -8.51 -7.35
C GLN A 113 2.37 -8.53 -5.84
N HIS A 114 3.07 -7.50 -5.38
CA HIS A 114 3.31 -7.28 -3.96
C HIS A 114 2.29 -6.31 -3.39
N PHE A 115 1.93 -6.52 -2.12
CA PHE A 115 1.00 -5.72 -1.33
C PHE A 115 1.68 -5.29 -0.05
N TYR A 116 1.31 -4.13 0.47
CA TYR A 116 1.95 -3.56 1.64
C TYR A 116 1.73 -4.39 2.90
N SER A 117 0.53 -4.90 3.11
CA SER A 117 0.13 -5.65 4.31
C SER A 117 -0.68 -6.90 3.98
N ASP A 118 -0.89 -7.75 5.01
CA ASP A 118 -1.79 -8.90 4.94
C ASP A 118 -3.22 -8.49 4.60
N ASP A 119 -3.70 -7.37 5.15
CA ASP A 119 -5.06 -6.87 4.90
C ASP A 119 -5.27 -6.50 3.43
N GLU A 120 -4.29 -5.84 2.80
CA GLU A 120 -4.37 -5.51 1.37
C GLU A 120 -4.33 -6.77 0.49
N LEU A 121 -3.46 -7.72 0.83
CA LEU A 121 -3.42 -9.00 0.14
C LEU A 121 -4.75 -9.74 0.30
N TRP A 122 -5.32 -9.76 1.51
CA TRP A 122 -6.60 -10.41 1.77
C TRP A 122 -7.75 -9.81 0.95
N VAL A 123 -7.84 -8.48 0.90
CA VAL A 123 -8.83 -7.76 0.06
C VAL A 123 -8.63 -8.12 -1.41
N HIS A 124 -7.38 -8.11 -1.90
CA HIS A 124 -7.06 -8.48 -3.27
C HIS A 124 -7.46 -9.94 -3.56
N MET A 125 -7.11 -10.88 -2.67
CA MET A 125 -7.45 -12.30 -2.84
C MET A 125 -8.95 -12.51 -2.94
N ARG A 126 -9.72 -11.85 -2.06
CA ARG A 126 -11.18 -11.92 -2.05
C ARG A 126 -11.82 -11.33 -3.32
N ASP A 127 -11.26 -10.23 -3.84
CA ASP A 127 -11.88 -9.45 -4.91
C ASP A 127 -11.43 -9.91 -6.32
N LYS A 128 -10.30 -10.60 -6.42
CA LYS A 128 -9.67 -10.98 -7.70
C LYS A 128 -9.51 -12.49 -7.92
N HIS A 129 -9.69 -13.26 -6.87
CA HIS A 129 -9.51 -14.70 -6.90
C HIS A 129 -10.73 -15.42 -6.38
N GLU A 130 -10.91 -16.66 -6.82
CA GLU A 130 -12.08 -17.44 -6.48
C GLU A 130 -11.84 -18.32 -5.24
N GLN A 131 -12.86 -18.57 -4.46
CA GLN A 131 -12.82 -19.46 -3.30
C GLN A 131 -13.97 -20.45 -3.33
N CYS A 132 -13.70 -21.70 -2.99
CA CYS A 132 -14.73 -22.71 -2.89
C CYS A 132 -15.66 -22.44 -1.70
N HIS A 133 -16.91 -22.12 -1.95
CA HIS A 133 -17.91 -21.85 -0.89
C HIS A 133 -18.21 -23.08 -0.03
N ILE A 134 -18.11 -24.28 -0.61
CA ILE A 134 -18.34 -25.56 0.11
C ILE A 134 -17.18 -25.84 1.05
N CYS A 135 -15.93 -25.79 0.57
CA CYS A 135 -14.75 -25.98 1.42
C CYS A 135 -14.68 -24.92 2.51
N LYS A 136 -14.94 -23.66 2.17
CA LYS A 136 -14.99 -22.57 3.14
C LYS A 136 -15.96 -22.81 4.29
N ALA A 137 -17.12 -23.35 3.99
CA ALA A 137 -18.17 -23.60 4.99
C ALA A 137 -17.98 -24.90 5.79
N HIS A 138 -17.40 -25.93 5.19
CA HIS A 138 -17.50 -27.30 5.72
C HIS A 138 -16.16 -28.05 5.85
N SER A 139 -15.05 -27.57 5.27
CA SER A 139 -13.77 -28.27 5.41
C SER A 139 -13.24 -28.16 6.84
N GLU A 140 -12.82 -29.30 7.41
CA GLU A 140 -12.09 -29.36 8.68
C GLU A 140 -10.61 -28.97 8.50
N ASN A 141 -10.11 -29.10 7.27
CA ASN A 141 -8.75 -28.71 6.91
C ASN A 141 -8.70 -27.22 6.62
N GLU A 142 -7.93 -26.49 7.44
CA GLU A 142 -7.78 -25.04 7.30
C GLU A 142 -7.15 -24.65 5.97
N ASP A 143 -6.20 -25.40 5.44
CA ASP A 143 -5.57 -25.12 4.15
C ASP A 143 -6.56 -25.17 2.99
N GLU A 144 -7.53 -26.10 3.05
CA GLU A 144 -8.59 -26.19 2.05
C GLU A 144 -9.64 -25.10 2.24
N ARG A 145 -9.99 -24.80 3.48
CA ARG A 145 -10.96 -23.77 3.85
C ARG A 145 -10.56 -22.39 3.33
N TRP A 146 -9.28 -22.05 3.40
CA TRP A 146 -8.75 -20.74 3.01
C TRP A 146 -8.06 -20.74 1.66
N ARG A 147 -8.16 -21.84 0.91
CA ARG A 147 -7.57 -21.93 -0.42
C ARG A 147 -8.30 -21.05 -1.42
N TYR A 148 -7.53 -20.25 -2.13
CA TYR A 148 -7.99 -19.50 -3.29
C TYR A 148 -7.56 -20.17 -4.58
N TYR A 149 -8.24 -19.86 -5.67
CA TYR A 149 -7.98 -20.30 -7.03
C TYR A 149 -7.77 -19.09 -7.90
N GLN A 150 -6.86 -19.16 -8.85
CA GLN A 150 -6.50 -18.04 -9.70
C GLN A 150 -7.73 -17.42 -10.38
N ASP A 151 -8.59 -18.28 -10.92
CA ASP A 151 -9.80 -17.92 -11.67
C ASP A 151 -10.89 -18.98 -11.49
N TYR A 152 -12.07 -18.70 -12.04
CA TYR A 152 -13.19 -19.64 -12.00
C TYR A 152 -12.88 -20.98 -12.68
N ARG A 153 -12.04 -21.04 -13.73
CA ARG A 153 -11.66 -22.27 -14.41
C ARG A 153 -10.92 -23.22 -13.48
N MET A 154 -10.01 -22.69 -12.67
CA MET A 154 -9.29 -23.47 -11.67
C MET A 154 -10.22 -23.94 -10.54
N LEU A 155 -11.15 -23.08 -10.12
CA LEU A 155 -12.20 -23.44 -9.17
C LEU A 155 -13.13 -24.54 -9.71
N GLU A 156 -13.54 -24.47 -10.99
CA GLU A 156 -14.35 -25.49 -11.63
C GLU A 156 -13.66 -26.85 -11.66
N GLN A 157 -12.35 -26.89 -11.94
CA GLN A 157 -11.57 -28.13 -11.85
C GLN A 157 -11.55 -28.69 -10.42
N HIS A 158 -11.49 -27.83 -9.40
CA HIS A 158 -11.62 -28.26 -8.02
C HIS A 158 -13.01 -28.85 -7.74
N PHE A 159 -14.08 -28.21 -8.22
CA PHE A 159 -15.44 -28.74 -8.04
C PHE A 159 -15.58 -30.13 -8.66
N LEU A 160 -15.05 -30.37 -9.86
CA LEU A 160 -15.09 -31.67 -10.51
C LEU A 160 -14.34 -32.77 -9.77
N LYS A 161 -13.32 -32.41 -8.96
CA LYS A 161 -12.49 -33.38 -8.23
C LYS A 161 -12.93 -33.63 -6.80
N ALA A 162 -13.39 -32.58 -6.12
CA ALA A 162 -13.63 -32.58 -4.69
C ALA A 162 -15.13 -32.51 -4.31
N HIS A 163 -15.99 -32.18 -5.26
CA HIS A 163 -17.43 -32.00 -5.03
C HIS A 163 -18.24 -32.61 -6.18
N PHE A 164 -19.56 -32.63 -6.02
CA PHE A 164 -20.49 -33.22 -6.97
C PHE A 164 -21.24 -32.10 -7.72
N LEU A 165 -21.17 -32.13 -9.05
CA LEU A 165 -22.01 -31.29 -9.89
C LEU A 165 -23.40 -31.93 -10.00
N CYS A 166 -24.44 -31.17 -9.74
CA CYS A 166 -25.81 -31.66 -9.90
C CYS A 166 -26.06 -32.01 -11.38
N PRO A 167 -26.44 -33.24 -11.71
CA PRO A 167 -26.64 -33.72 -13.09
C PRO A 167 -27.95 -33.23 -13.71
N ALA A 168 -28.84 -32.62 -12.95
CA ALA A 168 -30.12 -32.14 -13.47
C ALA A 168 -29.90 -31.02 -14.53
N PRO A 169 -30.63 -31.07 -15.68
CA PRO A 169 -30.41 -30.08 -16.76
C PRO A 169 -30.49 -28.62 -16.32
N GLN A 170 -31.40 -28.30 -15.42
CA GLN A 170 -31.60 -26.96 -14.86
C GLN A 170 -30.41 -26.49 -13.98
N CYS A 171 -29.70 -27.45 -13.37
CA CYS A 171 -28.53 -27.19 -12.53
C CYS A 171 -27.25 -27.12 -13.35
N LEU A 172 -27.14 -27.86 -14.45
CA LEU A 172 -25.98 -27.86 -15.34
C LEU A 172 -25.75 -26.49 -15.98
N GLU A 173 -26.81 -25.80 -16.40
CA GLU A 173 -26.71 -24.45 -16.92
C GLU A 173 -26.16 -23.43 -15.89
N ARG A 174 -26.51 -23.63 -14.61
CA ARG A 174 -26.10 -22.77 -13.49
C ARG A 174 -24.84 -23.28 -12.78
N LYS A 175 -24.27 -24.42 -13.21
CA LYS A 175 -23.09 -25.08 -12.60
C LYS A 175 -23.26 -25.28 -11.10
N PHE A 176 -24.44 -25.77 -10.70
CA PHE A 176 -24.77 -25.97 -9.29
C PHE A 176 -23.95 -27.13 -8.70
N VAL A 177 -23.23 -26.85 -7.61
CA VAL A 177 -22.31 -27.78 -6.96
C VAL A 177 -22.81 -28.11 -5.56
N VAL A 178 -22.76 -29.38 -5.20
CA VAL A 178 -23.18 -29.91 -3.90
C VAL A 178 -22.05 -30.66 -3.21
N ARG A 179 -22.18 -30.81 -1.89
CA ARG A 179 -21.16 -31.44 -1.04
C ARG A 179 -21.08 -32.98 -1.23
N SER A 180 -22.20 -33.63 -1.42
CA SER A 180 -22.32 -35.10 -1.52
C SER A 180 -23.29 -35.50 -2.64
N GLU A 181 -23.22 -36.79 -3.05
CA GLU A 181 -24.12 -37.35 -4.06
C GLU A 181 -25.58 -37.44 -3.59
N GLU A 182 -25.83 -37.39 -2.29
CA GLU A 182 -27.14 -37.48 -1.68
C GLU A 182 -27.89 -36.15 -1.66
N HIS A 183 -28.28 -35.67 -2.86
CA HIS A 183 -29.10 -34.47 -2.94
C HIS A 183 -30.22 -34.64 -3.93
#